data_9a4cbf8dbb8e5ed738e87ad0a6892473
#
_entry.id   9a4cbf8dbb8e5ed738e87ad0a6892473
#
_cell.length_a   1.000
_cell.length_b   1.000
_cell.length_c   1.000
_cell.angle_alpha   90.00
_cell.angle_beta   90.00
_cell.angle_gamma   90.00
#
_symmetry.space_group_name_H-M   'P 1'
#
loop_
_entity.id
_entity.type
_entity.pdbx_description
1 polymer ?
#
loop_
_entity_poly.entity_id
_entity_poly.type
_entity_poly.pdbx_seq_one_letter_code
_entity_poly.pdbx_strand_id
1 'polypeptide(L)'
;MTKEPGIAIIGLGLMGASLAMALRKRGYAGRLAAYARKAETRQEALARGIVDAAHDDPDAAAGEATLVVLCAPIRASVELAADIAPALRPGTVVTDVGSTKGWLCRQMAGILPPGVFVGSHPIAGSEKQGLQAASADLYEGALTVVAAAPAAADAAAARVDALWTAAGSRTCRMAPEDHDRVLARTSHLPHVAAAALAKAIGRDGAAQVGAFCGTGFYDSTRVASGSIEMWNDILATNAPAVAEELRAFKMEVEQVYDDLQAGRFGEVARFLERAREAREELLKGRGRKDGAR
;
A
#
# COMPACT_ATOMS: atom_id res chain seq x y z
N MET A 1 -32.25 -13.83 7.76
CA MET A 1 -31.22 -12.99 7.13
C MET A 1 -30.07 -12.89 8.09
N THR A 2 -28.94 -13.49 7.79
CA THR A 2 -27.72 -13.33 8.62
C THR A 2 -27.28 -11.87 8.52
N LYS A 3 -27.25 -11.18 9.64
CA LYS A 3 -26.80 -9.79 9.72
C LYS A 3 -25.33 -9.74 9.25
N GLU A 4 -25.03 -8.89 8.26
CA GLU A 4 -23.65 -8.69 7.80
C GLU A 4 -22.74 -8.29 8.99
N PRO A 5 -21.50 -8.81 9.04
CA PRO A 5 -20.60 -8.53 10.15
C PRO A 5 -20.28 -7.03 10.23
N GLY A 6 -20.16 -6.49 11.44
CA GLY A 6 -19.67 -5.12 11.62
C GLY A 6 -18.20 -4.99 11.23
N ILE A 7 -17.85 -3.87 10.59
CA ILE A 7 -16.47 -3.52 10.22
C ILE A 7 -16.06 -2.25 10.97
N ALA A 8 -14.87 -2.28 11.59
CA ALA A 8 -14.23 -1.11 12.16
C ALA A 8 -13.06 -0.67 11.28
N ILE A 9 -13.01 0.62 10.95
CA ILE A 9 -11.96 1.24 10.14
C ILE A 9 -11.15 2.15 11.07
N ILE A 10 -9.92 1.75 11.37
CA ILE A 10 -9.04 2.49 12.27
C ILE A 10 -8.15 3.42 11.46
N GLY A 11 -8.66 4.64 11.27
CA GLY A 11 -8.05 5.69 10.44
C GLY A 11 -8.90 6.07 9.23
N LEU A 12 -9.48 7.28 9.25
CA LEU A 12 -10.30 7.86 8.16
C LEU A 12 -9.48 8.81 7.27
N GLY A 13 -8.32 8.34 6.82
CA GLY A 13 -7.56 8.98 5.74
C GLY A 13 -8.07 8.59 4.35
N LEU A 14 -7.24 8.81 3.32
CA LEU A 14 -7.53 8.38 1.95
C LEU A 14 -7.99 6.91 1.88
N MET A 15 -7.19 6.00 2.43
CA MET A 15 -7.45 4.55 2.31
C MET A 15 -8.70 4.12 3.08
N GLY A 16 -8.82 4.48 4.37
CA GLY A 16 -9.93 4.03 5.20
C GLY A 16 -11.28 4.63 4.78
N ALA A 17 -11.31 5.92 4.46
CA ALA A 17 -12.54 6.53 3.98
C ALA A 17 -12.95 5.99 2.59
N SER A 18 -11.99 5.74 1.70
CA SER A 18 -12.27 5.10 0.41
C SER A 18 -12.82 3.68 0.58
N LEU A 19 -12.31 2.91 1.56
CA LEU A 19 -12.83 1.57 1.85
C LEU A 19 -14.30 1.64 2.29
N ALA A 20 -14.64 2.53 3.23
CA ALA A 20 -16.02 2.72 3.66
C ALA A 20 -16.93 3.12 2.49
N MET A 21 -16.51 4.10 1.69
CA MET A 21 -17.27 4.56 0.52
C MET A 21 -17.44 3.47 -0.54
N ALA A 22 -16.39 2.67 -0.82
CA ALA A 22 -16.45 1.57 -1.77
C ALA A 22 -17.43 0.48 -1.32
N LEU A 23 -17.40 0.11 -0.05
CA LEU A 23 -18.34 -0.84 0.55
C LEU A 23 -19.78 -0.35 0.43
N ARG A 24 -20.05 0.91 0.78
CA ARG A 24 -21.40 1.52 0.65
C ARG A 24 -21.87 1.57 -0.80
N LYS A 25 -21.02 2.03 -1.72
CA LYS A 25 -21.34 2.07 -3.15
C LYS A 25 -21.73 0.69 -3.69
N ARG A 26 -21.15 -0.39 -3.14
CA ARG A 26 -21.38 -1.77 -3.56
C ARG A 26 -22.46 -2.50 -2.75
N GLY A 27 -23.21 -1.77 -1.92
CA GLY A 27 -24.38 -2.28 -1.23
C GLY A 27 -24.12 -2.98 0.09
N TYR A 28 -22.92 -2.82 0.70
CA TYR A 28 -22.67 -3.36 2.03
C TYR A 28 -23.60 -2.71 3.05
N ALA A 29 -24.50 -3.51 3.64
CA ALA A 29 -25.53 -3.07 4.58
C ALA A 29 -25.11 -3.22 6.07
N GLY A 30 -23.97 -3.85 6.34
CA GLY A 30 -23.44 -4.02 7.70
C GLY A 30 -23.00 -2.70 8.32
N ARG A 31 -22.87 -2.70 9.66
CA ARG A 31 -22.42 -1.51 10.41
C ARG A 31 -20.96 -1.19 10.08
N LEU A 32 -20.69 0.07 9.77
CA LEU A 32 -19.35 0.64 9.64
C LEU A 32 -19.08 1.58 10.80
N ALA A 33 -18.20 1.18 11.73
CA ALA A 33 -17.64 2.05 12.75
C ALA A 33 -16.26 2.52 12.33
N ALA A 34 -15.82 3.69 12.78
CA ALA A 34 -14.50 4.18 12.48
C ALA A 34 -13.85 4.93 13.65
N TYR A 35 -12.53 4.95 13.64
CA TYR A 35 -11.73 5.82 14.50
C TYR A 35 -11.02 6.88 13.67
N ALA A 36 -11.02 8.12 14.15
CA ALA A 36 -10.17 9.19 13.65
C ALA A 36 -9.82 10.19 14.76
N ARG A 37 -8.56 10.60 14.82
CA ARG A 37 -8.06 11.55 15.83
C ARG A 37 -8.77 12.90 15.78
N LYS A 38 -8.97 13.45 14.56
CA LYS A 38 -9.53 14.79 14.36
C LYS A 38 -11.04 14.78 14.44
N ALA A 39 -11.61 15.64 15.25
CA ALA A 39 -13.07 15.80 15.40
C ALA A 39 -13.75 16.17 14.07
N GLU A 40 -13.12 17.04 13.28
CA GLU A 40 -13.64 17.49 11.99
C GLU A 40 -13.77 16.30 11.02
N THR A 41 -12.78 15.40 11.01
CA THR A 41 -12.82 14.20 10.16
C THR A 41 -13.97 13.27 10.57
N ARG A 42 -14.21 13.10 11.88
CA ARG A 42 -15.32 12.28 12.39
C ARG A 42 -16.67 12.89 12.01
N GLN A 43 -16.84 14.19 12.24
CA GLN A 43 -18.07 14.90 11.91
C GLN A 43 -18.39 14.87 10.42
N GLU A 44 -17.38 15.10 9.57
CA GLU A 44 -17.53 15.04 8.12
C GLU A 44 -17.89 13.63 7.64
N ALA A 45 -17.24 12.60 8.15
CA ALA A 45 -17.52 11.21 7.78
C ALA A 45 -18.94 10.81 8.12
N LEU A 46 -19.47 11.23 9.28
CA LEU A 46 -20.85 11.02 9.69
C LEU A 46 -21.82 11.83 8.82
N ALA A 47 -21.56 13.12 8.61
CA ALA A 47 -22.43 14.00 7.82
C ALA A 47 -22.57 13.53 6.37
N ARG A 48 -21.51 12.95 5.79
CA ARG A 48 -21.52 12.37 4.44
C ARG A 48 -22.05 10.95 4.36
N GLY A 49 -22.43 10.32 5.49
CA GLY A 49 -22.89 8.93 5.54
C GLY A 49 -21.81 7.91 5.14
N ILE A 50 -20.54 8.26 5.30
CA ILE A 50 -19.41 7.36 4.98
C ILE A 50 -19.38 6.21 5.98
N VAL A 51 -19.61 6.49 7.26
CA VAL A 51 -19.68 5.53 8.35
C VAL A 51 -20.93 5.77 9.22
N ASP A 52 -21.37 4.75 9.96
CA ASP A 52 -22.53 4.82 10.85
C ASP A 52 -22.16 5.36 12.24
N ALA A 53 -20.90 5.18 12.64
CA ALA A 53 -20.35 5.67 13.90
C ALA A 53 -18.90 6.11 13.71
N ALA A 54 -18.48 7.16 14.41
CA ALA A 54 -17.12 7.64 14.39
C ALA A 54 -16.67 8.01 15.82
N HIS A 55 -15.58 7.40 16.26
CA HIS A 55 -15.06 7.46 17.63
C HIS A 55 -13.72 8.20 17.67
N ASP A 56 -13.40 8.80 18.80
CA ASP A 56 -12.07 9.35 19.13
C ASP A 56 -11.20 8.35 19.93
N ASP A 57 -11.80 7.23 20.25
CA ASP A 57 -11.18 6.08 20.91
C ASP A 57 -11.19 4.88 19.95
N PRO A 58 -10.01 4.30 19.59
CA PRO A 58 -9.93 3.15 18.71
C PRO A 58 -10.58 1.90 19.32
N ASP A 59 -10.55 1.73 20.64
CA ASP A 59 -11.17 0.60 21.36
C ASP A 59 -12.69 0.59 21.16
N ALA A 60 -13.32 1.76 21.28
CA ALA A 60 -14.76 1.90 21.06
C ALA A 60 -15.16 1.47 19.64
N ALA A 61 -14.35 1.86 18.63
CA ALA A 61 -14.60 1.44 17.25
C ALA A 61 -14.39 -0.07 17.06
N ALA A 62 -13.28 -0.62 17.56
CA ALA A 62 -12.92 -2.03 17.40
C ALA A 62 -13.88 -2.97 18.11
N GLY A 63 -14.34 -2.60 19.32
CA GLY A 63 -15.27 -3.39 20.14
C GLY A 63 -16.66 -3.59 19.51
N GLU A 64 -17.05 -2.81 18.50
CA GLU A 64 -18.31 -2.96 17.77
C GLU A 64 -18.24 -3.94 16.58
N ALA A 65 -17.04 -4.40 16.21
CA ALA A 65 -16.82 -5.08 14.95
C ALA A 65 -16.33 -6.52 15.12
N THR A 66 -16.48 -7.29 14.07
CA THR A 66 -15.87 -8.63 13.92
C THR A 66 -14.75 -8.64 12.88
N LEU A 67 -14.57 -7.54 12.16
CA LEU A 67 -13.48 -7.29 11.23
C LEU A 67 -12.94 -5.87 11.43
N VAL A 68 -11.67 -5.74 11.74
CA VAL A 68 -11.00 -4.46 11.98
C VAL A 68 -9.96 -4.22 10.91
N VAL A 69 -9.96 -3.02 10.31
CA VAL A 69 -9.01 -2.63 9.26
C VAL A 69 -8.16 -1.45 9.75
N LEU A 70 -6.87 -1.68 9.93
CA LEU A 70 -5.89 -0.66 10.31
C LEU A 70 -5.50 0.17 9.07
N CYS A 71 -5.99 1.40 8.99
CA CYS A 71 -5.77 2.34 7.88
C CYS A 71 -4.88 3.51 8.30
N ALA A 72 -3.76 3.20 8.96
CA ALA A 72 -2.78 4.15 9.47
C ALA A 72 -1.39 3.86 8.88
N PRO A 73 -0.39 4.76 9.02
CA PRO A 73 1.01 4.45 8.73
C PRO A 73 1.46 3.17 9.44
N ILE A 74 2.41 2.45 8.83
CA ILE A 74 2.77 1.09 9.24
C ILE A 74 3.14 1.00 10.72
N ARG A 75 3.98 1.93 11.21
CA ARG A 75 4.40 1.95 12.63
C ARG A 75 3.25 2.33 13.56
N ALA A 76 2.45 3.31 13.20
CA ALA A 76 1.27 3.69 13.96
C ALA A 76 0.23 2.57 14.02
N SER A 77 0.16 1.70 13.00
CA SER A 77 -0.71 0.54 13.02
C SER A 77 -0.33 -0.48 14.11
N VAL A 78 0.97 -0.56 14.46
CA VAL A 78 1.44 -1.42 15.57
C VAL A 78 0.96 -0.89 16.92
N GLU A 79 1.07 0.42 17.14
CA GLU A 79 0.58 1.08 18.35
C GLU A 79 -0.94 0.93 18.48
N LEU A 80 -1.68 1.23 17.42
CA LEU A 80 -3.13 1.07 17.36
C LEU A 80 -3.58 -0.38 17.57
N ALA A 81 -2.81 -1.37 17.08
CA ALA A 81 -3.11 -2.77 17.33
C ALA A 81 -2.96 -3.15 18.81
N ALA A 82 -1.96 -2.58 19.50
CA ALA A 82 -1.80 -2.77 20.94
C ALA A 82 -2.95 -2.13 21.74
N ASP A 83 -3.35 -0.93 21.33
CA ASP A 83 -4.48 -0.21 21.96
C ASP A 83 -5.77 -1.05 21.83
N ILE A 84 -6.16 -1.47 20.62
CA ILE A 84 -7.42 -2.17 20.39
C ILE A 84 -7.44 -3.63 20.86
N ALA A 85 -6.28 -4.25 21.12
CA ALA A 85 -6.20 -5.68 21.46
C ALA A 85 -7.12 -6.10 22.63
N PRO A 86 -7.23 -5.31 23.73
CA PRO A 86 -8.13 -5.66 24.85
C PRO A 86 -9.62 -5.60 24.49
N ALA A 87 -10.01 -4.78 23.51
CA ALA A 87 -11.40 -4.60 23.11
C ALA A 87 -11.87 -5.61 22.06
N LEU A 88 -10.97 -6.40 21.46
CA LEU A 88 -11.31 -7.36 20.43
C LEU A 88 -12.17 -8.51 20.97
N ARG A 89 -13.27 -8.78 20.30
CA ARG A 89 -14.15 -9.91 20.64
C ARG A 89 -13.57 -11.24 20.11
N PRO A 90 -13.90 -12.37 20.75
CA PRO A 90 -13.56 -13.68 20.20
C PRO A 90 -14.04 -13.83 18.74
N GLY A 91 -13.14 -14.29 17.87
CA GLY A 91 -13.42 -14.45 16.44
C GLY A 91 -13.31 -13.17 15.59
N THR A 92 -12.91 -12.03 16.17
CA THR A 92 -12.56 -10.83 15.40
C THR A 92 -11.32 -11.12 14.56
N VAL A 93 -11.31 -10.64 13.31
CA VAL A 93 -10.15 -10.62 12.42
C VAL A 93 -9.64 -9.19 12.28
N VAL A 94 -8.34 -8.99 12.38
CA VAL A 94 -7.67 -7.71 12.15
C VAL A 94 -6.87 -7.79 10.86
N THR A 95 -6.98 -6.78 10.03
CA THR A 95 -6.19 -6.62 8.80
C THR A 95 -5.68 -5.18 8.68
N ASP A 96 -4.88 -4.89 7.66
CA ASP A 96 -4.31 -3.57 7.43
C ASP A 96 -4.29 -3.17 5.95
N VAL A 97 -3.75 -1.99 5.63
CA VAL A 97 -3.54 -1.49 4.27
C VAL A 97 -2.07 -1.13 3.98
N GLY A 98 -1.17 -1.49 4.85
CA GLY A 98 0.24 -1.08 4.80
C GLY A 98 0.98 -1.61 3.58
N SER A 99 2.03 -0.89 3.18
CA SER A 99 2.81 -1.19 1.96
C SER A 99 3.88 -2.26 2.17
N THR A 100 4.19 -2.66 3.41
CA THR A 100 5.11 -3.77 3.74
C THR A 100 4.43 -4.75 4.69
N LYS A 101 4.76 -6.04 4.60
CA LYS A 101 4.05 -7.10 5.32
C LYS A 101 4.95 -7.89 6.28
N GLY A 102 6.18 -8.22 5.89
CA GLY A 102 7.04 -9.08 6.70
C GLY A 102 7.31 -8.52 8.09
N TRP A 103 7.73 -7.25 8.18
CA TRP A 103 7.95 -6.59 9.47
C TRP A 103 6.65 -6.46 10.26
N LEU A 104 5.57 -5.98 9.61
CA LEU A 104 4.29 -5.74 10.26
C LEU A 104 3.68 -7.03 10.82
N CYS A 105 3.65 -8.11 10.05
CA CYS A 105 3.13 -9.41 10.51
C CYS A 105 3.88 -9.94 11.75
N ARG A 106 5.22 -9.75 11.80
CA ARG A 106 6.00 -10.11 13.00
C ARG A 106 5.63 -9.28 14.23
N GLN A 107 5.43 -7.96 14.07
CA GLN A 107 4.99 -7.11 15.19
C GLN A 107 3.60 -7.53 15.68
N MET A 108 2.65 -7.73 14.76
CA MET A 108 1.28 -8.14 15.10
C MET A 108 1.22 -9.50 15.81
N ALA A 109 2.11 -10.44 15.45
CA ALA A 109 2.20 -11.73 16.13
C ALA A 109 2.64 -11.63 17.61
N GLY A 110 3.32 -10.55 17.99
CA GLY A 110 3.70 -10.26 19.38
C GLY A 110 2.62 -9.53 20.19
N ILE A 111 1.59 -9.01 19.52
CA ILE A 111 0.55 -8.16 20.14
C ILE A 111 -0.80 -8.88 20.14
N LEU A 112 -1.18 -9.47 19.03
CA LEU A 112 -2.49 -10.07 18.82
C LEU A 112 -2.43 -11.59 19.00
N PRO A 113 -3.51 -12.23 19.47
CA PRO A 113 -3.57 -13.68 19.56
C PRO A 113 -3.32 -14.36 18.20
N PRO A 114 -2.77 -15.60 18.20
CA PRO A 114 -2.55 -16.34 16.96
C PRO A 114 -3.82 -16.46 16.10
N GLY A 115 -3.67 -16.20 14.79
CA GLY A 115 -4.77 -16.29 13.82
C GLY A 115 -5.72 -15.10 13.77
N VAL A 116 -5.53 -14.08 14.64
CA VAL A 116 -6.34 -12.86 14.63
C VAL A 116 -5.92 -11.92 13.50
N PHE A 117 -4.62 -11.76 13.24
CA PHE A 117 -4.12 -10.86 12.21
C PHE A 117 -3.87 -11.55 10.87
N VAL A 118 -4.38 -10.95 9.82
CA VAL A 118 -4.10 -11.30 8.42
C VAL A 118 -3.71 -10.02 7.70
N GLY A 119 -2.46 -9.89 7.29
CA GLY A 119 -2.00 -8.70 6.58
C GLY A 119 -2.68 -8.53 5.23
N SER A 120 -2.93 -7.30 4.83
CA SER A 120 -3.33 -7.01 3.45
C SER A 120 -2.68 -5.73 2.92
N HIS A 121 -2.55 -5.66 1.61
CA HIS A 121 -2.01 -4.50 0.91
C HIS A 121 -2.77 -4.28 -0.40
N PRO A 122 -3.73 -3.38 -0.45
CA PRO A 122 -4.33 -2.94 -1.71
C PRO A 122 -3.30 -2.13 -2.50
N ILE A 123 -2.96 -2.60 -3.69
CA ILE A 123 -2.06 -1.91 -4.62
C ILE A 123 -2.85 -0.79 -5.30
N ALA A 124 -3.21 0.18 -4.50
CA ALA A 124 -3.99 1.36 -4.85
C ALA A 124 -3.55 2.53 -3.97
N GLY A 125 -3.83 3.73 -4.41
CA GLY A 125 -3.46 4.94 -3.67
C GLY A 125 -3.11 6.09 -4.61
N SER A 126 -2.83 7.23 -4.02
CA SER A 126 -2.31 8.40 -4.71
C SER A 126 -1.39 9.19 -3.78
N GLU A 127 -0.74 10.21 -4.31
CA GLU A 127 0.04 11.17 -3.53
C GLU A 127 -0.83 12.08 -2.63
N LYS A 128 -2.14 12.07 -2.84
CA LYS A 128 -3.11 12.86 -2.06
C LYS A 128 -3.37 12.21 -0.70
N GLN A 129 -3.73 13.02 0.28
CA GLN A 129 -3.94 12.59 1.66
C GLN A 129 -5.28 13.08 2.21
N GLY A 130 -5.72 12.44 3.29
CA GLY A 130 -6.91 12.84 4.04
C GLY A 130 -8.23 12.36 3.44
N LEU A 131 -9.30 12.61 4.19
CA LEU A 131 -10.67 12.19 3.84
C LEU A 131 -11.18 12.86 2.56
N GLN A 132 -10.74 14.11 2.29
CA GLN A 132 -11.14 14.86 1.10
C GLN A 132 -10.66 14.23 -0.22
N ALA A 133 -9.58 13.47 -0.16
CA ALA A 133 -9.03 12.76 -1.32
C ALA A 133 -9.66 11.38 -1.53
N ALA A 134 -10.53 10.93 -0.60
CA ALA A 134 -11.14 9.60 -0.66
C ALA A 134 -12.11 9.46 -1.85
N SER A 135 -12.12 8.27 -2.44
CA SER A 135 -12.96 7.91 -3.56
C SER A 135 -13.54 6.51 -3.39
N ALA A 136 -14.82 6.35 -3.70
CA ALA A 136 -15.49 5.06 -3.71
C ALA A 136 -14.92 4.08 -4.79
N ASP A 137 -14.18 4.62 -5.75
CA ASP A 137 -13.62 3.85 -6.88
C ASP A 137 -12.14 3.52 -6.70
N LEU A 138 -11.53 3.92 -5.57
CA LEU A 138 -10.08 3.74 -5.35
C LEU A 138 -9.63 2.27 -5.51
N TYR A 139 -10.47 1.34 -5.10
CA TYR A 139 -10.16 -0.09 -5.10
C TYR A 139 -10.70 -0.84 -6.32
N GLU A 140 -11.45 -0.18 -7.20
CA GLU A 140 -12.10 -0.84 -8.33
C GLU A 140 -11.07 -1.42 -9.31
N GLY A 141 -11.11 -2.75 -9.49
CA GLY A 141 -10.15 -3.48 -10.31
C GLY A 141 -8.71 -3.53 -9.77
N ALA A 142 -8.42 -2.85 -8.64
CA ALA A 142 -7.11 -2.91 -8.01
C ALA A 142 -6.76 -4.33 -7.56
N LEU A 143 -5.48 -4.65 -7.47
CA LEU A 143 -5.02 -5.88 -6.86
C LEU A 143 -4.80 -5.64 -5.36
N THR A 144 -5.37 -6.47 -4.50
CA THR A 144 -5.04 -6.53 -3.08
C THR A 144 -4.29 -7.82 -2.77
N VAL A 145 -3.09 -7.69 -2.23
CA VAL A 145 -2.37 -8.85 -1.70
C VAL A 145 -2.89 -9.15 -0.30
N VAL A 146 -3.30 -10.39 -0.05
CA VAL A 146 -3.62 -10.92 1.27
C VAL A 146 -2.42 -11.72 1.74
N ALA A 147 -1.68 -11.17 2.69
CA ALA A 147 -0.45 -11.72 3.22
C ALA A 147 -0.75 -12.57 4.45
N ALA A 148 -1.14 -13.81 4.23
CA ALA A 148 -1.42 -14.75 5.28
C ALA A 148 -0.12 -15.47 5.69
N ALA A 149 0.29 -15.32 6.95
CA ALA A 149 1.31 -16.18 7.52
C ALA A 149 0.82 -17.64 7.56
N PRO A 150 1.69 -18.66 7.50
CA PRO A 150 1.29 -20.07 7.54
C PRO A 150 0.43 -20.45 8.76
N ALA A 151 0.54 -19.70 9.85
CA ALA A 151 -0.26 -19.88 11.06
C ALA A 151 -1.62 -19.17 11.05
N ALA A 152 -1.91 -18.37 10.02
CA ALA A 152 -3.22 -17.71 9.88
C ALA A 152 -4.27 -18.78 9.53
N ALA A 153 -5.39 -18.78 10.24
CA ALA A 153 -6.49 -19.67 9.90
C ALA A 153 -7.02 -19.30 8.49
N ASP A 154 -7.19 -20.30 7.63
CA ASP A 154 -7.75 -20.10 6.26
C ASP A 154 -9.06 -19.32 6.29
N ALA A 155 -9.89 -19.51 7.33
CA ALA A 155 -11.13 -18.78 7.53
C ALA A 155 -10.92 -17.27 7.76
N ALA A 156 -9.86 -16.86 8.47
CA ALA A 156 -9.53 -15.44 8.66
C ALA A 156 -9.07 -14.80 7.35
N ALA A 157 -8.19 -15.48 6.61
CA ALA A 157 -7.74 -15.02 5.30
C ALA A 157 -8.91 -14.91 4.30
N ALA A 158 -9.83 -15.88 4.31
CA ALA A 158 -11.02 -15.83 3.47
C ALA A 158 -11.94 -14.62 3.78
N ARG A 159 -12.02 -14.21 5.05
CA ARG A 159 -12.78 -13.00 5.44
C ARG A 159 -12.11 -11.72 4.92
N VAL A 160 -10.78 -11.66 4.93
CA VAL A 160 -10.04 -10.53 4.35
C VAL A 160 -10.16 -10.50 2.82
N ASP A 161 -10.11 -11.66 2.15
CA ASP A 161 -10.39 -11.76 0.70
C ASP A 161 -11.82 -11.24 0.39
N ALA A 162 -12.81 -11.66 1.17
CA ALA A 162 -14.19 -11.23 0.99
C ALA A 162 -14.37 -9.73 1.19
N LEU A 163 -13.70 -9.11 2.18
CA LEU A 163 -13.69 -7.66 2.39
C LEU A 163 -13.20 -6.93 1.14
N TRP A 164 -12.03 -7.29 0.64
CA TRP A 164 -11.44 -6.59 -0.49
C TRP A 164 -12.20 -6.83 -1.80
N THR A 165 -12.75 -8.03 -1.98
CA THR A 165 -13.64 -8.33 -3.11
C THR A 165 -14.91 -7.47 -3.03
N ALA A 166 -15.51 -7.34 -1.84
CA ALA A 166 -16.67 -6.46 -1.63
C ALA A 166 -16.33 -4.97 -1.88
N ALA A 167 -15.09 -4.55 -1.63
CA ALA A 167 -14.61 -3.20 -1.97
C ALA A 167 -14.31 -3.00 -3.47
N GLY A 168 -14.34 -4.08 -4.29
CA GLY A 168 -14.10 -4.03 -5.74
C GLY A 168 -12.70 -4.42 -6.17
N SER A 169 -11.85 -4.84 -5.24
CA SER A 169 -10.52 -5.35 -5.55
C SER A 169 -10.57 -6.81 -6.04
N ARG A 170 -9.53 -7.19 -6.78
CA ARG A 170 -9.14 -8.59 -6.98
C ARG A 170 -8.12 -8.96 -5.92
N THR A 171 -8.22 -10.15 -5.35
CA THR A 171 -7.27 -10.59 -4.34
C THR A 171 -6.28 -11.63 -4.87
N CYS A 172 -5.09 -11.66 -4.30
CA CYS A 172 -4.15 -12.78 -4.41
C CYS A 172 -3.51 -13.02 -3.05
N ARG A 173 -3.18 -14.28 -2.76
CA ARG A 173 -2.50 -14.67 -1.51
C ARG A 173 -1.04 -14.93 -1.77
N MET A 174 -0.18 -14.46 -0.85
CA MET A 174 1.24 -14.80 -0.82
C MET A 174 1.80 -14.70 0.59
N ALA A 175 3.00 -15.26 0.82
CA ALA A 175 3.69 -15.08 2.09
C ALA A 175 4.11 -13.60 2.29
N PRO A 176 4.14 -13.10 3.54
CA PRO A 176 4.55 -11.72 3.81
C PRO A 176 5.94 -11.37 3.26
N GLU A 177 6.88 -12.28 3.33
CA GLU A 177 8.25 -12.10 2.84
C GLU A 177 8.31 -12.07 1.30
N ASP A 178 7.48 -12.87 0.63
CA ASP A 178 7.37 -12.86 -0.83
C ASP A 178 6.76 -11.55 -1.32
N HIS A 179 5.72 -11.07 -0.62
CA HIS A 179 5.16 -9.74 -0.86
C HIS A 179 6.24 -8.66 -0.81
N ASP A 180 7.03 -8.63 0.26
CA ASP A 180 8.03 -7.59 0.49
C ASP A 180 9.16 -7.65 -0.56
N ARG A 181 9.57 -8.84 -1.02
CA ARG A 181 10.52 -9.00 -2.14
C ARG A 181 9.95 -8.46 -3.45
N VAL A 182 8.71 -8.83 -3.78
CA VAL A 182 8.06 -8.35 -5.01
C VAL A 182 7.91 -6.83 -4.99
N LEU A 183 7.45 -6.26 -3.88
CA LEU A 183 7.24 -4.81 -3.76
C LEU A 183 8.57 -4.03 -3.67
N ALA A 184 9.62 -4.61 -3.11
CA ALA A 184 10.96 -4.02 -3.16
C ALA A 184 11.38 -3.74 -4.60
N ARG A 185 11.15 -4.70 -5.51
CA ARG A 185 11.52 -4.61 -6.93
C ARG A 185 10.56 -3.75 -7.74
N THR A 186 9.25 -3.87 -7.53
CA THR A 186 8.24 -3.28 -8.41
C THR A 186 7.73 -1.91 -7.98
N SER A 187 7.99 -1.52 -6.72
CA SER A 187 7.52 -0.27 -6.13
C SER A 187 8.62 0.51 -5.44
N HIS A 188 9.34 -0.12 -4.49
CA HIS A 188 10.27 0.60 -3.63
C HIS A 188 11.54 1.02 -4.38
N LEU A 189 12.13 0.13 -5.18
CA LEU A 189 13.24 0.46 -6.06
C LEU A 189 12.90 1.60 -7.04
N PRO A 190 11.79 1.56 -7.79
CA PRO A 190 11.37 2.67 -8.66
C PRO A 190 11.28 4.02 -7.94
N HIS A 191 10.76 4.03 -6.72
CA HIS A 191 10.66 5.27 -5.94
C HIS A 191 12.04 5.82 -5.56
N VAL A 192 12.93 4.96 -5.03
CA VAL A 192 14.29 5.38 -4.65
C VAL A 192 15.09 5.82 -5.87
N ALA A 193 14.96 5.12 -7.00
CA ALA A 193 15.60 5.50 -8.26
C ALA A 193 15.11 6.87 -8.75
N ALA A 194 13.79 7.12 -8.71
CA ALA A 194 13.21 8.42 -9.05
C ALA A 194 13.72 9.55 -8.15
N ALA A 195 13.78 9.30 -6.83
CA ALA A 195 14.31 10.26 -5.86
C ALA A 195 15.81 10.54 -6.08
N ALA A 196 16.61 9.50 -6.36
CA ALA A 196 18.03 9.63 -6.67
C ALA A 196 18.24 10.40 -7.97
N LEU A 197 17.45 10.13 -9.00
CA LEU A 197 17.49 10.86 -10.29
C LEU A 197 17.14 12.33 -10.09
N ALA A 198 16.06 12.65 -9.39
CA ALA A 198 15.66 14.03 -9.11
C ALA A 198 16.76 14.78 -8.34
N LYS A 199 17.36 14.14 -7.31
CA LYS A 199 18.48 14.70 -6.54
C LYS A 199 19.72 14.90 -7.40
N ALA A 200 20.05 13.96 -8.27
CA ALA A 200 21.22 14.04 -9.15
C ALA A 200 21.12 15.18 -10.17
N ILE A 201 19.93 15.39 -10.75
CA ILE A 201 19.67 16.48 -11.70
C ILE A 201 19.65 17.84 -10.97
N GLY A 202 19.06 17.88 -9.77
CA GLY A 202 18.98 19.11 -8.98
C GLY A 202 20.26 19.59 -8.31
N ARG A 203 21.40 18.88 -8.47
CA ARG A 203 22.69 19.33 -7.94
C ARG A 203 23.14 20.61 -8.67
N ASP A 204 23.91 21.45 -8.01
CA ASP A 204 24.67 22.57 -8.60
C ASP A 204 23.84 23.57 -9.46
N GLY A 205 22.63 23.92 -9.03
CA GLY A 205 21.85 24.95 -9.69
C GLY A 205 20.53 24.49 -10.29
N ALA A 206 19.71 23.85 -9.51
CA ALA A 206 18.40 23.31 -9.91
C ALA A 206 17.52 24.30 -10.69
N ALA A 207 17.56 25.61 -10.34
CA ALA A 207 16.76 26.61 -11.03
C ALA A 207 17.19 26.84 -12.49
N GLN A 208 18.49 26.77 -12.79
CA GLN A 208 19.00 26.94 -14.14
C GLN A 208 18.72 25.70 -15.01
N VAL A 209 18.83 24.50 -14.44
CA VAL A 209 18.59 23.24 -15.14
C VAL A 209 17.09 22.98 -15.32
N GLY A 210 16.25 23.46 -14.39
CA GLY A 210 14.81 23.21 -14.37
C GLY A 210 14.09 23.67 -15.66
N ALA A 211 14.54 24.76 -16.27
CA ALA A 211 13.99 25.26 -17.55
C ALA A 211 14.16 24.28 -18.73
N PHE A 212 15.09 23.33 -18.63
CA PHE A 212 15.37 22.32 -19.64
C PHE A 212 14.75 20.95 -19.32
N CYS A 213 14.08 20.81 -18.16
CA CYS A 213 13.39 19.58 -17.80
C CYS A 213 12.15 19.38 -18.66
N GLY A 214 12.15 18.35 -19.48
CA GLY A 214 11.02 17.95 -20.33
C GLY A 214 10.18 16.82 -19.68
N THR A 215 9.27 16.25 -20.48
CA THR A 215 8.36 15.14 -20.08
C THR A 215 9.11 13.94 -19.50
N GLY A 216 10.27 13.59 -20.04
CA GLY A 216 11.11 12.50 -19.54
C GLY A 216 11.48 12.67 -18.05
N PHE A 217 11.82 13.90 -17.62
CA PHE A 217 12.08 14.18 -16.22
C PHE A 217 10.80 14.02 -15.37
N TYR A 218 9.70 14.66 -15.81
CA TYR A 218 8.45 14.63 -15.04
C TYR A 218 7.91 13.21 -14.87
N ASP A 219 7.89 12.43 -15.94
CA ASP A 219 7.39 11.05 -15.92
C ASP A 219 8.25 10.13 -15.06
N SER A 220 9.59 10.27 -15.14
CA SER A 220 10.53 9.43 -14.40
C SER A 220 10.67 9.79 -12.93
N THR A 221 10.34 11.03 -12.53
CA THR A 221 10.54 11.51 -11.15
C THR A 221 9.26 11.81 -10.40
N ARG A 222 8.08 11.74 -11.02
CA ARG A 222 6.78 12.06 -10.40
C ARG A 222 6.57 11.37 -9.05
N VAL A 223 6.93 10.10 -8.96
CA VAL A 223 6.74 9.31 -7.74
C VAL A 223 7.63 9.79 -6.58
N ALA A 224 8.72 10.51 -6.83
CA ALA A 224 9.58 11.08 -5.80
C ALA A 224 8.90 12.17 -4.95
N SER A 225 7.73 12.67 -5.37
CA SER A 225 6.94 13.65 -4.61
C SER A 225 6.07 13.02 -3.51
N GLY A 226 6.17 11.72 -3.28
CA GLY A 226 5.42 11.02 -2.24
C GLY A 226 5.77 11.49 -0.82
N SER A 227 4.90 11.16 0.17
CA SER A 227 5.11 11.51 1.58
C SER A 227 6.43 10.95 2.11
N ILE A 228 7.28 11.82 2.61
CA ILE A 228 8.59 11.45 3.21
C ILE A 228 8.39 10.50 4.40
N GLU A 229 7.42 10.77 5.25
CA GLU A 229 7.12 9.95 6.42
C GLU A 229 6.72 8.52 6.01
N MET A 230 5.77 8.40 5.08
CA MET A 230 5.31 7.10 4.56
C MET A 230 6.47 6.32 3.91
N TRP A 231 7.26 6.96 3.07
CA TRP A 231 8.36 6.30 2.38
C TRP A 231 9.52 5.92 3.29
N ASN A 232 9.80 6.75 4.32
CA ASN A 232 10.77 6.39 5.36
C ASN A 232 10.33 5.12 6.11
N ASP A 233 9.04 5.01 6.45
CA ASP A 233 8.50 3.81 7.08
C ASP A 233 8.59 2.57 6.16
N ILE A 234 8.24 2.71 4.90
CA ILE A 234 8.36 1.64 3.89
C ILE A 234 9.80 1.16 3.79
N LEU A 235 10.75 2.07 3.60
CA LEU A 235 12.16 1.74 3.46
C LEU A 235 12.73 1.12 4.74
N ALA A 236 12.36 1.63 5.92
CA ALA A 236 12.83 1.09 7.19
C ALA A 236 12.27 -0.31 7.49
N THR A 237 11.03 -0.59 7.10
CA THR A 237 10.38 -1.88 7.38
C THR A 237 10.67 -2.96 6.33
N ASN A 238 11.23 -2.59 5.15
CA ASN A 238 11.64 -3.51 4.10
C ASN A 238 13.12 -3.29 3.66
N ALA A 239 13.95 -2.73 4.53
CA ALA A 239 15.32 -2.33 4.18
C ALA A 239 16.19 -3.43 3.53
N PRO A 240 16.20 -4.69 4.01
CA PRO A 240 17.05 -5.73 3.41
C PRO A 240 16.70 -6.01 1.94
N ALA A 241 15.40 -6.19 1.62
CA ALA A 241 14.98 -6.49 0.26
C ALA A 241 15.19 -5.28 -0.67
N VAL A 242 14.94 -4.05 -0.19
CA VAL A 242 15.19 -2.83 -0.96
C VAL A 242 16.69 -2.64 -1.23
N ALA A 243 17.55 -2.91 -0.25
CA ALA A 243 19.00 -2.81 -0.42
C ALA A 243 19.55 -3.82 -1.45
N GLU A 244 18.97 -5.03 -1.50
CA GLU A 244 19.32 -6.04 -2.50
C GLU A 244 18.97 -5.56 -3.92
N GLU A 245 17.75 -5.06 -4.13
CA GLU A 245 17.31 -4.54 -5.43
C GLU A 245 18.08 -3.28 -5.85
N LEU A 246 18.42 -2.40 -4.89
CA LEU A 246 19.27 -1.23 -5.15
C LEU A 246 20.68 -1.65 -5.55
N ARG A 247 21.23 -2.71 -4.97
CA ARG A 247 22.54 -3.22 -5.37
C ARG A 247 22.52 -3.72 -6.82
N ALA A 248 21.49 -4.48 -7.19
CA ALA A 248 21.34 -4.95 -8.56
C ALA A 248 21.19 -3.77 -9.54
N PHE A 249 20.33 -2.79 -9.21
CA PHE A 249 20.15 -1.58 -10.03
C PHE A 249 21.45 -0.77 -10.18
N LYS A 250 22.22 -0.63 -9.10
CA LYS A 250 23.51 0.05 -9.13
C LYS A 250 24.46 -0.62 -10.13
N MET A 251 24.52 -1.95 -10.17
CA MET A 251 25.38 -2.68 -11.11
C MET A 251 25.00 -2.41 -12.57
N GLU A 252 23.70 -2.34 -12.89
CA GLU A 252 23.24 -1.98 -14.23
C GLU A 252 23.68 -0.56 -14.63
N VAL A 253 23.60 0.40 -13.71
CA VAL A 253 24.03 1.77 -13.95
C VAL A 253 25.56 1.87 -14.10
N GLU A 254 26.32 1.17 -13.25
CA GLU A 254 27.79 1.10 -13.33
C GLU A 254 28.25 0.50 -14.66
N GLN A 255 27.60 -0.56 -15.14
CA GLN A 255 27.93 -1.19 -16.41
C GLN A 255 27.77 -0.21 -17.57
N VAL A 256 26.66 0.54 -17.62
CA VAL A 256 26.44 1.57 -18.65
C VAL A 256 27.50 2.68 -18.56
N TYR A 257 27.84 3.10 -17.34
CA TYR A 257 28.88 4.08 -17.13
C TYR A 257 30.24 3.61 -17.68
N ASP A 258 30.65 2.39 -17.37
CA ASP A 258 31.91 1.80 -17.83
C ASP A 258 31.94 1.62 -19.36
N ASP A 259 30.82 1.23 -19.96
CA ASP A 259 30.70 1.10 -21.41
C ASP A 259 30.83 2.46 -22.13
N LEU A 260 30.21 3.51 -21.57
CA LEU A 260 30.36 4.87 -22.06
C LEU A 260 31.80 5.39 -21.94
N GLN A 261 32.44 5.18 -20.79
CA GLN A 261 33.84 5.60 -20.56
C GLN A 261 34.83 4.91 -21.52
N ALA A 262 34.55 3.64 -21.84
CA ALA A 262 35.38 2.84 -22.74
C ALA A 262 35.03 2.99 -24.23
N GLY A 263 34.01 3.79 -24.58
CA GLY A 263 33.53 3.96 -25.96
C GLY A 263 32.88 2.71 -26.56
N ARG A 264 32.39 1.79 -25.71
CA ARG A 264 31.72 0.54 -26.15
C ARG A 264 30.24 0.76 -26.51
N PHE A 265 29.98 1.63 -27.47
CA PHE A 265 28.61 2.01 -27.84
C PHE A 265 27.74 0.84 -28.34
N GLY A 266 28.34 -0.23 -28.86
CA GLY A 266 27.63 -1.45 -29.22
C GLY A 266 27.02 -2.17 -27.98
N GLU A 267 27.72 -2.12 -26.82
CA GLU A 267 27.18 -2.66 -25.56
C GLU A 267 26.04 -1.77 -25.01
N VAL A 268 26.23 -0.45 -25.11
CA VAL A 268 25.17 0.51 -24.73
C VAL A 268 23.90 0.28 -25.57
N ALA A 269 24.04 0.06 -26.88
CA ALA A 269 22.89 -0.25 -27.74
C ALA A 269 22.19 -1.54 -27.31
N ARG A 270 22.95 -2.61 -27.04
CA ARG A 270 22.40 -3.89 -26.52
C ARG A 270 21.71 -3.74 -25.18
N PHE A 271 22.25 -2.92 -24.28
CA PHE A 271 21.60 -2.61 -23.01
C PHE A 271 20.21 -1.97 -23.23
N LEU A 272 20.14 -0.97 -24.11
CA LEU A 272 18.88 -0.28 -24.41
C LEU A 272 17.84 -1.22 -25.07
N GLU A 273 18.28 -2.13 -25.94
CA GLU A 273 17.41 -3.14 -26.54
C GLU A 273 16.83 -4.07 -25.47
N ARG A 274 17.67 -4.64 -24.59
CA ARG A 274 17.23 -5.50 -23.49
C ARG A 274 16.27 -4.78 -22.53
N ALA A 275 16.55 -3.50 -22.25
CA ALA A 275 15.68 -2.70 -21.39
C ALA A 275 14.29 -2.50 -22.01
N ARG A 276 14.21 -2.25 -23.34
CA ARG A 276 12.97 -2.15 -24.07
C ARG A 276 12.19 -3.47 -24.05
N GLU A 277 12.86 -4.59 -24.33
CA GLU A 277 12.26 -5.92 -24.30
C GLU A 277 11.71 -6.27 -22.91
N ALA A 278 12.48 -6.03 -21.85
CA ALA A 278 12.04 -6.24 -20.48
C ALA A 278 10.79 -5.40 -20.13
N ARG A 279 10.77 -4.13 -20.57
CA ARG A 279 9.60 -3.28 -20.39
C ARG A 279 8.36 -3.80 -21.12
N GLU A 280 8.49 -4.24 -22.36
CA GLU A 280 7.39 -4.80 -23.14
C GLU A 280 6.83 -6.08 -22.49
N GLU A 281 7.70 -6.96 -21.99
CA GLU A 281 7.31 -8.16 -21.26
C GLU A 281 6.50 -7.83 -20.00
N LEU A 282 6.99 -6.89 -19.18
CA LEU A 282 6.29 -6.43 -17.97
C LEU A 282 4.91 -5.84 -18.28
N LEU A 283 4.78 -5.11 -19.40
CA LEU A 283 3.49 -4.56 -19.83
C LEU A 283 2.50 -5.64 -20.29
N LYS A 284 2.95 -6.73 -20.92
CA LYS A 284 2.08 -7.88 -21.26
C LYS A 284 1.48 -8.53 -19.99
N GLY A 285 2.25 -8.58 -18.90
CA GLY A 285 1.75 -9.02 -17.60
C GLY A 285 0.64 -8.12 -17.03
N ARG A 286 0.67 -6.83 -17.33
CA ARG A 286 -0.35 -5.85 -16.94
C ARG A 286 -1.60 -5.94 -17.83
N GLY A 287 -1.46 -6.17 -19.13
CA GLY A 287 -2.54 -6.19 -20.13
C GLY A 287 -3.50 -7.38 -20.02
N ARG A 288 -3.17 -8.42 -19.23
CA ARG A 288 -4.17 -9.41 -18.79
C ARG A 288 -5.27 -8.83 -17.90
N LYS A 289 -5.16 -7.54 -17.51
CA LYS A 289 -6.15 -6.81 -16.71
C LYS A 289 -7.23 -6.12 -17.53
N ASP A 290 -6.96 -5.75 -18.79
CA ASP A 290 -7.84 -4.91 -19.61
C ASP A 290 -8.69 -5.70 -20.62
N GLY A 291 -8.52 -7.02 -20.69
CA GLY A 291 -9.25 -7.92 -21.61
C GLY A 291 -10.59 -8.47 -21.09
N ALA A 292 -11.03 -8.01 -19.91
CA ALA A 292 -12.35 -8.32 -19.35
C ALA A 292 -13.10 -7.02 -19.08
N ARG A 293 -13.51 -6.35 -20.15
CA ARG A 293 -14.58 -5.36 -20.17
C ARG A 293 -15.83 -5.98 -20.72
#